data_cfcd671bed0de2eddabb419ede44c19e
#
_entry.id   cfcd671bed0de2eddabb419ede44c19e
#
_cell.length_a   1.000
_cell.length_b   1.000
_cell.length_c   1.000
_cell.angle_alpha   90.00
_cell.angle_beta   90.00
_cell.angle_gamma   90.00
#
_symmetry.space_group_name_H-M   'P 1'
#
loop_
_entity.id
_entity.type
_entity.pdbx_description
1 polymer ?
#
loop_
_entity_poly.entity_id
_entity_poly.type
_entity_poly.pdbx_seq_one_letter_code
_entity_poly.pdbx_strand_id
1 'polypeptide(L)'
;MSIFNNESILAWLKYFSDHSEIDLSTVRILDITGENRNLLPTVQANRSVLVFTDGNHPEIFYSMWDEGMGDCEIWYNEGSEPQGPMKHNLLSEMIDRGVNVSAAMLINNPRAHSGYRIGLDNDSFSPGTIRYVAPEIRAVILKKLCLDEKETICCVSGESIAVEA
;
A
#
# COMPACT_ATOMS: atom_id res chain seq x y z
N MET A 1 -20.36 -2.30 0.77
CA MET A 1 -20.63 -3.69 1.25
C MET A 1 -19.63 -4.56 0.53
N SER A 2 -18.69 -5.22 1.24
CA SER A 2 -17.65 -6.03 0.60
C SER A 2 -18.30 -7.13 -0.24
N ILE A 3 -17.90 -7.23 -1.50
CA ILE A 3 -18.39 -8.26 -2.44
C ILE A 3 -17.74 -9.61 -2.12
N PHE A 4 -16.63 -9.61 -1.40
CA PHE A 4 -15.85 -10.80 -1.10
C PHE A 4 -16.21 -11.35 0.28
N ASN A 5 -16.67 -12.59 0.31
CA ASN A 5 -16.86 -13.36 1.52
C ASN A 5 -15.59 -14.14 1.90
N ASN A 6 -15.56 -14.73 3.09
CA ASN A 6 -14.41 -15.48 3.58
C ASN A 6 -14.01 -16.66 2.66
N GLU A 7 -14.97 -17.31 2.02
CA GLU A 7 -14.71 -18.43 1.11
C GLU A 7 -14.00 -17.95 -0.17
N SER A 8 -14.43 -16.81 -0.70
CA SER A 8 -13.80 -16.18 -1.85
C SER A 8 -12.35 -15.75 -1.52
N ILE A 9 -12.14 -15.15 -0.36
CA ILE A 9 -10.80 -14.75 0.10
C ILE A 9 -9.88 -15.97 0.19
N LEU A 10 -10.34 -17.07 0.81
CA LEU A 10 -9.56 -18.30 0.93
C LEU A 10 -9.26 -18.94 -0.42
N ALA A 11 -10.21 -18.90 -1.35
CA ALA A 11 -10.01 -19.41 -2.71
C ALA A 11 -8.91 -18.62 -3.45
N TRP A 12 -8.92 -17.29 -3.36
CA TRP A 12 -7.89 -16.45 -3.95
C TRP A 12 -6.52 -16.62 -3.27
N LEU A 13 -6.48 -16.73 -1.95
CA LEU A 13 -5.24 -17.01 -1.23
C LEU A 13 -4.63 -18.35 -1.68
N LYS A 14 -5.46 -19.38 -1.80
CA LYS A 14 -5.01 -20.69 -2.31
C LYS A 14 -4.49 -20.57 -3.73
N TYR A 15 -5.21 -19.90 -4.62
CA TYR A 15 -4.81 -19.70 -6.01
C TYR A 15 -3.43 -19.03 -6.11
N PHE A 16 -3.19 -17.96 -5.36
CA PHE A 16 -1.89 -17.29 -5.35
C PHE A 16 -0.80 -18.14 -4.68
N SER A 17 -1.12 -18.87 -3.63
CA SER A 17 -0.18 -19.80 -2.98
C SER A 17 0.28 -20.92 -3.90
N ASP A 18 -0.62 -21.45 -4.70
CA ASP A 18 -0.32 -22.57 -5.62
C ASP A 18 0.50 -22.12 -6.86
N HIS A 19 0.51 -20.82 -7.17
CA HIS A 19 1.10 -20.29 -8.41
C HIS A 19 2.21 -19.26 -8.20
N SER A 20 2.41 -18.75 -6.98
CA SER A 20 3.51 -17.84 -6.62
C SER A 20 4.39 -18.48 -5.55
N GLU A 21 5.67 -18.08 -5.52
CA GLU A 21 6.61 -18.48 -4.47
C GLU A 21 6.57 -17.54 -3.24
N ILE A 22 5.53 -16.71 -3.13
CA ILE A 22 5.41 -15.72 -2.08
C ILE A 22 4.87 -16.36 -0.81
N ASP A 23 5.51 -16.05 0.31
CA ASP A 23 4.98 -16.37 1.63
C ASP A 23 3.75 -15.52 1.95
N LEU A 24 2.59 -16.16 1.94
CA LEU A 24 1.31 -15.53 2.23
C LEU A 24 0.96 -15.52 3.73
N SER A 25 1.83 -16.02 4.61
CA SER A 25 1.57 -16.05 6.06
C SER A 25 1.40 -14.66 6.67
N THR A 26 2.01 -13.65 6.07
CA THR A 26 1.97 -12.25 6.52
C THR A 26 1.26 -11.32 5.54
N VAL A 27 0.48 -11.89 4.58
CA VAL A 27 -0.20 -11.09 3.57
C VAL A 27 -1.25 -10.17 4.19
N ARG A 28 -1.22 -8.89 3.80
CA ARG A 28 -2.28 -7.94 4.14
C ARG A 28 -3.38 -8.04 3.09
N ILE A 29 -4.63 -8.08 3.52
CA ILE A 29 -5.79 -8.13 2.63
C ILE A 29 -6.41 -6.73 2.57
N LEU A 30 -6.66 -6.25 1.36
CA LEU A 30 -7.27 -4.96 1.08
C LEU A 30 -8.37 -5.10 0.03
N ASP A 31 -9.54 -4.55 0.31
CA ASP A 31 -10.66 -4.45 -0.62
C ASP A 31 -10.80 -2.99 -1.07
N ILE A 32 -10.61 -2.76 -2.38
CA ILE A 32 -10.76 -1.45 -3.02
C ILE A 32 -11.95 -1.38 -3.98
N THR A 33 -12.86 -2.36 -3.91
CA THR A 33 -14.07 -2.36 -4.74
C THR A 33 -14.90 -1.11 -4.47
N GLY A 34 -15.18 -0.34 -5.51
CA GLY A 34 -15.93 0.92 -5.43
C GLY A 34 -15.15 2.15 -4.96
N GLU A 35 -14.06 2.03 -4.22
CA GLU A 35 -13.23 3.16 -3.78
C GLU A 35 -11.75 2.77 -3.60
N ASN A 36 -10.86 3.52 -4.25
CA ASN A 36 -9.42 3.34 -4.12
C ASN A 36 -8.86 4.04 -2.87
N ARG A 37 -9.29 3.60 -1.68
CA ARG A 37 -8.79 4.15 -0.40
C ARG A 37 -7.69 3.28 0.18
N ASN A 38 -6.65 3.92 0.70
CA ASN A 38 -5.56 3.29 1.45
C ASN A 38 -4.70 2.27 0.68
N LEU A 39 -4.81 2.18 -0.65
CA LEU A 39 -3.98 1.26 -1.41
C LEU A 39 -2.48 1.63 -1.28
N LEU A 40 -2.14 2.87 -1.60
CA LEU A 40 -0.76 3.35 -1.58
C LEU A 40 -0.09 3.15 -0.20
N PRO A 41 -0.65 3.67 0.91
CA PRO A 41 -0.03 3.49 2.23
C PRO A 41 0.01 2.02 2.66
N THR A 42 -0.98 1.22 2.26
CA THR A 42 -0.98 -0.22 2.59
C THR A 42 0.14 -0.95 1.86
N VAL A 43 0.36 -0.68 0.57
CA VAL A 43 1.44 -1.32 -0.20
C VAL A 43 2.81 -0.79 0.25
N GLN A 44 2.93 0.49 0.59
CA GLN A 44 4.18 1.04 1.13
C GLN A 44 4.58 0.37 2.45
N ALA A 45 3.62 0.10 3.32
CA ALA A 45 3.87 -0.44 4.66
C ALA A 45 4.00 -1.98 4.70
N ASN A 46 3.55 -2.71 3.69
CA ASN A 46 3.49 -4.16 3.71
C ASN A 46 4.19 -4.79 2.52
N ARG A 47 4.97 -5.85 2.79
CA ARG A 47 5.69 -6.57 1.74
C ARG A 47 4.76 -7.29 0.78
N SER A 48 3.71 -7.90 1.28
CA SER A 48 2.74 -8.65 0.48
C SER A 48 1.33 -8.19 0.77
N VAL A 49 0.61 -7.75 -0.27
CA VAL A 49 -0.76 -7.24 -0.17
C VAL A 49 -1.62 -7.96 -1.20
N LEU A 50 -2.66 -8.65 -0.74
CA LEU A 50 -3.72 -9.19 -1.60
C LEU A 50 -4.80 -8.13 -1.75
N VAL A 51 -4.95 -7.61 -2.95
CA VAL A 51 -5.90 -6.54 -3.26
C VAL A 51 -7.07 -7.11 -4.04
N PHE A 52 -8.28 -6.87 -3.55
CA PHE A 52 -9.52 -7.12 -4.28
C PHE A 52 -9.98 -5.85 -4.97
N THR A 53 -10.36 -5.96 -6.24
CA THR A 53 -10.76 -4.86 -7.11
C THR A 53 -11.96 -5.26 -7.98
N ASP A 54 -12.66 -4.31 -8.52
CA ASP A 54 -13.77 -4.51 -9.48
C ASP A 54 -13.40 -4.11 -10.93
N GLY A 55 -12.13 -3.82 -11.18
CA GLY A 55 -11.64 -3.40 -12.49
C GLY A 55 -11.95 -1.96 -12.87
N ASN A 56 -12.56 -1.17 -11.99
CA ASN A 56 -12.91 0.23 -12.24
C ASN A 56 -11.82 1.24 -11.86
N HIS A 57 -10.61 0.74 -11.56
CA HIS A 57 -9.50 1.56 -11.03
C HIS A 57 -8.22 1.42 -11.87
N PRO A 58 -8.25 1.74 -13.18
CA PRO A 58 -7.05 1.64 -14.02
C PRO A 58 -5.93 2.59 -13.60
N GLU A 59 -6.28 3.68 -12.90
CA GLU A 59 -5.35 4.70 -12.42
C GLU A 59 -4.44 4.21 -11.30
N ILE A 60 -4.74 3.09 -10.64
CA ILE A 60 -3.97 2.62 -9.47
C ILE A 60 -2.53 2.29 -9.80
N PHE A 61 -2.28 1.70 -10.96
CA PHE A 61 -0.93 1.35 -11.39
C PHE A 61 -0.08 2.60 -11.62
N TYR A 62 -0.67 3.63 -12.24
CA TYR A 62 0.00 4.90 -12.44
C TYR A 62 0.28 5.61 -11.12
N SER A 63 -0.71 5.64 -10.21
CA SER A 63 -0.56 6.25 -8.89
C SER A 63 0.54 5.57 -8.07
N MET A 64 0.61 4.24 -8.09
CA MET A 64 1.68 3.49 -7.43
C MET A 64 3.06 3.77 -8.07
N TRP A 65 3.11 3.90 -9.39
CA TRP A 65 4.35 4.20 -10.10
C TRP A 65 4.85 5.62 -9.79
N ASP A 66 3.98 6.60 -9.77
CA ASP A 66 4.28 8.00 -9.43
C ASP A 66 4.85 8.13 -8.01
N GLU A 67 4.39 7.29 -7.09
CA GLU A 67 4.92 7.16 -5.72
C GLU A 67 6.21 6.31 -5.62
N GLY A 68 6.84 6.01 -6.75
CA GLY A 68 8.13 5.32 -6.81
C GLY A 68 8.08 3.81 -6.55
N MET A 69 6.90 3.18 -6.65
CA MET A 69 6.71 1.74 -6.43
C MET A 69 6.88 0.89 -7.70
N GLY A 70 7.58 1.39 -8.72
CA GLY A 70 7.76 0.71 -10.00
C GLY A 70 8.38 -0.69 -9.93
N ASP A 71 9.13 -1.00 -8.87
CA ASP A 71 9.76 -2.30 -8.61
C ASP A 71 8.82 -3.32 -7.96
N CYS A 72 7.59 -2.94 -7.64
CA CYS A 72 6.61 -3.88 -7.12
C CYS A 72 6.31 -4.96 -8.16
N GLU A 73 6.26 -6.19 -7.72
CA GLU A 73 5.85 -7.33 -8.53
C GLU A 73 4.36 -7.56 -8.34
N ILE A 74 3.65 -7.82 -9.43
CA ILE A 74 2.20 -7.99 -9.40
C ILE A 74 1.83 -9.31 -10.06
N TRP A 75 1.16 -10.18 -9.30
CA TRP A 75 0.56 -11.43 -9.78
C TRP A 75 -0.95 -11.21 -9.90
N TYR A 76 -1.51 -11.60 -11.01
CA TYR A 76 -2.94 -11.42 -11.28
C TYR A 76 -3.43 -12.42 -12.33
N ASN A 77 -4.73 -12.56 -12.42
CA ASN A 77 -5.37 -13.10 -13.62
C ASN A 77 -6.37 -12.06 -14.18
N GLU A 78 -6.79 -12.27 -15.41
CA GLU A 78 -7.75 -11.36 -16.07
C GLU A 78 -9.21 -11.79 -15.84
N GLY A 79 -9.41 -12.89 -15.12
CA GLY A 79 -10.73 -13.42 -14.80
C GLY A 79 -11.29 -12.89 -13.48
N SER A 80 -12.60 -13.08 -13.30
CA SER A 80 -13.30 -12.74 -12.06
C SER A 80 -13.23 -13.83 -10.98
N GLU A 81 -12.67 -15.00 -11.32
CA GLU A 81 -12.56 -16.17 -10.46
C GLU A 81 -11.10 -16.62 -10.30
N PRO A 82 -10.75 -17.28 -9.17
CA PRO A 82 -9.40 -17.77 -8.93
C PRO A 82 -9.06 -19.02 -9.74
N GLN A 83 -9.11 -18.89 -11.07
CA GLN A 83 -8.90 -19.97 -12.04
C GLN A 83 -8.15 -19.47 -13.27
N GLY A 84 -7.49 -20.39 -13.98
CA GLY A 84 -6.78 -20.08 -15.22
C GLY A 84 -5.33 -19.64 -15.00
N PRO A 85 -4.67 -19.16 -16.08
CA PRO A 85 -3.26 -18.82 -16.02
C PRO A 85 -3.01 -17.57 -15.22
N MET A 86 -2.05 -17.64 -14.30
CA MET A 86 -1.57 -16.47 -13.57
C MET A 86 -0.56 -15.70 -14.43
N LYS A 87 -0.69 -14.39 -14.41
CA LYS A 87 0.26 -13.45 -15.01
C LYS A 87 1.12 -12.81 -13.92
N HIS A 88 2.36 -12.49 -14.27
CA HIS A 88 3.32 -11.83 -13.41
C HIS A 88 4.03 -10.74 -14.19
N ASN A 89 4.04 -9.53 -13.64
CA ASN A 89 4.73 -8.37 -14.22
C ASN A 89 5.28 -7.46 -13.13
N LEU A 90 6.30 -6.69 -13.47
CA LEU A 90 6.66 -5.51 -12.69
C LEU A 90 5.62 -4.41 -12.90
N LEU A 91 5.35 -3.63 -11.86
CA LEU A 91 4.43 -2.49 -11.93
C LEU A 91 4.82 -1.53 -13.06
N SER A 92 6.12 -1.23 -13.21
CA SER A 92 6.64 -0.36 -14.27
C SER A 92 6.31 -0.84 -15.69
N GLU A 93 6.06 -2.13 -15.87
CA GLU A 93 5.69 -2.71 -17.18
C GLU A 93 4.17 -2.66 -17.44
N MET A 94 3.37 -2.40 -16.41
CA MET A 94 1.90 -2.43 -16.48
C MET A 94 1.30 -1.08 -16.87
N ILE A 95 2.01 0.02 -16.67
CA ILE A 95 1.51 1.39 -16.85
C ILE A 95 1.03 1.65 -18.27
N ASP A 96 1.75 1.13 -19.28
CA ASP A 96 1.48 1.39 -20.70
C ASP A 96 0.65 0.27 -21.35
N ARG A 97 0.29 -0.79 -20.65
CA ARG A 97 -0.27 -2.01 -21.26
C ARG A 97 -1.79 -2.16 -21.15
N GLY A 98 -2.49 -1.24 -20.50
CA GLY A 98 -3.94 -1.35 -20.32
C GLY A 98 -4.36 -2.67 -19.67
N VAL A 99 -3.62 -3.10 -18.64
CA VAL A 99 -3.86 -4.35 -17.95
C VAL A 99 -5.19 -4.28 -17.20
N ASN A 100 -6.06 -5.25 -17.47
CA ASN A 100 -7.32 -5.37 -16.75
C ASN A 100 -7.18 -6.42 -15.65
N VAL A 101 -7.23 -5.97 -14.40
CA VAL A 101 -7.34 -6.83 -13.22
C VAL A 101 -8.77 -6.72 -12.70
N SER A 102 -9.59 -7.74 -12.98
CA SER A 102 -11.03 -7.63 -12.75
C SER A 102 -11.51 -8.08 -11.38
N ALA A 103 -10.69 -8.79 -10.60
CA ALA A 103 -11.12 -9.30 -9.30
C ALA A 103 -10.06 -9.20 -8.20
N ALA A 104 -8.87 -9.76 -8.41
CA ALA A 104 -7.84 -9.78 -7.38
C ALA A 104 -6.42 -9.72 -7.97
N MET A 105 -5.52 -9.12 -7.22
CA MET A 105 -4.09 -9.11 -7.50
C MET A 105 -3.30 -9.25 -6.21
N LEU A 106 -2.16 -9.94 -6.30
CA LEU A 106 -1.18 -10.01 -5.23
C LEU A 106 -0.02 -9.08 -5.57
N ILE A 107 0.24 -8.14 -4.70
CA ILE A 107 1.33 -7.16 -4.84
C ILE A 107 2.44 -7.53 -3.85
N ASN A 108 3.66 -7.68 -4.34
CA ASN A 108 4.86 -7.82 -3.52
C ASN A 108 5.72 -6.57 -3.67
N ASN A 109 5.90 -5.85 -2.57
CA ASN A 109 6.75 -4.67 -2.52
C ASN A 109 8.11 -5.03 -1.90
N PRO A 110 9.19 -5.13 -2.68
CA PRO A 110 10.51 -5.47 -2.16
C PRO A 110 11.08 -4.38 -1.25
N ARG A 111 10.57 -3.15 -1.37
CA ARG A 111 11.00 -1.99 -0.57
C ARG A 111 10.00 -1.62 0.52
N ALA A 112 9.08 -2.52 0.85
CA ALA A 112 8.14 -2.28 1.94
C ALA A 112 8.89 -1.98 3.24
N HIS A 113 8.52 -0.92 3.88
CA HIS A 113 9.01 -0.56 5.18
C HIS A 113 7.82 -0.47 6.13
N SER A 114 7.69 -1.50 6.94
CA SER A 114 6.81 -1.44 8.11
C SER A 114 7.51 -0.59 9.15
N GLY A 115 7.12 0.64 9.25
CA GLY A 115 7.64 1.51 10.30
C GLY A 115 7.54 2.97 9.93
N TYR A 116 7.07 3.73 10.86
CA TYR A 116 7.12 5.18 10.81
C TYR A 116 8.57 5.61 10.64
N ARG A 117 8.88 6.29 9.54
CA ARG A 117 10.17 6.95 9.39
C ARG A 117 10.13 8.18 10.26
N ILE A 118 10.78 8.09 11.41
CA ILE A 118 11.04 9.25 12.24
C ILE A 118 12.14 10.07 11.58
N GLY A 119 11.94 11.39 11.43
CA GLY A 119 12.91 12.30 10.84
C GLY A 119 12.73 12.46 9.32
N LEU A 120 11.50 12.59 8.86
CA LEU A 120 11.19 12.92 7.47
C LEU A 120 11.90 14.21 7.05
N ASP A 121 12.43 14.25 5.83
CA ASP A 121 12.98 15.47 5.26
C ASP A 121 11.91 16.55 5.10
N ASN A 122 12.30 17.82 5.20
CA ASN A 122 11.36 18.92 5.07
C ASN A 122 10.66 18.96 3.71
N ASP A 123 11.29 18.43 2.66
CA ASP A 123 10.73 18.33 1.31
C ASP A 123 9.57 17.32 1.21
N SER A 124 9.41 16.46 2.23
CA SER A 124 8.26 15.54 2.34
C SER A 124 6.97 16.25 2.74
N PHE A 125 7.03 17.51 3.16
CA PHE A 125 5.87 18.30 3.55
C PHE A 125 5.51 19.30 2.45
N SER A 126 4.22 19.46 2.18
CA SER A 126 3.75 20.50 1.26
C SER A 126 4.12 21.87 1.76
N PRO A 127 4.65 22.77 0.90
CA PRO A 127 4.97 24.13 1.30
C PRO A 127 3.71 24.86 1.78
N GLY A 128 3.80 25.44 2.97
CA GLY A 128 2.70 26.15 3.62
C GLY A 128 3.22 27.25 4.56
N THR A 129 2.32 27.82 5.32
CA THR A 129 2.65 28.82 6.37
C THR A 129 3.22 28.20 7.64
N ILE A 130 3.33 26.88 7.69
CA ILE A 130 3.84 26.12 8.83
C ILE A 130 5.35 26.24 8.90
N ARG A 131 5.89 26.57 10.06
CA ARG A 131 7.33 26.56 10.29
C ARG A 131 7.82 25.12 10.38
N TYR A 132 8.84 24.81 9.59
CA TYR A 132 9.50 23.52 9.69
C TYR A 132 10.47 23.51 10.87
N VAL A 133 10.33 22.51 11.72
CA VAL A 133 11.36 22.15 12.69
C VAL A 133 12.36 21.24 11.97
N ALA A 134 13.65 21.39 12.23
CA ALA A 134 14.67 20.57 11.60
C ALA A 134 14.38 19.07 11.80
N PRO A 135 14.62 18.21 10.78
CA PRO A 135 14.29 16.77 10.84
C PRO A 135 14.89 16.07 12.07
N GLU A 136 16.11 16.43 12.44
CA GLU A 136 16.81 15.86 13.59
C GLU A 136 16.11 16.21 14.91
N ILE A 137 15.59 17.44 15.03
CA ILE A 137 14.87 17.89 16.23
C ILE A 137 13.52 17.16 16.30
N ARG A 138 12.80 17.03 15.19
CA ARG A 138 11.54 16.25 15.12
C ARG A 138 11.78 14.81 15.54
N ALA A 139 12.81 14.15 14.98
CA ALA A 139 13.16 12.80 15.31
C ALA A 139 13.42 12.61 16.82
N VAL A 140 14.14 13.55 17.46
CA VAL A 140 14.41 13.51 18.90
C VAL A 140 13.13 13.67 19.71
N ILE A 141 12.25 14.59 19.32
CA ILE A 141 10.98 14.83 20.02
C ILE A 141 10.07 13.61 19.92
N LEU A 142 9.86 13.07 18.72
CA LEU A 142 9.02 11.89 18.50
C LEU A 142 9.57 10.67 19.24
N LYS A 143 10.90 10.47 19.20
CA LYS A 143 11.55 9.41 19.99
C LYS A 143 11.32 9.53 21.49
N LYS A 144 11.31 10.77 22.03
CA LYS A 144 11.07 11.02 23.46
C LYS A 144 9.61 10.89 23.86
N LEU A 145 8.69 11.16 22.94
CA LEU A 145 7.26 10.98 23.16
C LEU A 145 6.87 9.50 23.24
N CYS A 146 7.68 8.60 22.65
CA CYS A 146 7.46 7.16 22.68
C CYS A 146 6.04 6.76 22.25
N LEU A 147 5.53 7.37 21.18
CA LEU A 147 4.17 7.18 20.71
C LEU A 147 3.92 5.74 20.26
N ASP A 148 2.75 5.19 20.56
CA ASP A 148 2.26 3.89 20.13
C ASP A 148 1.05 4.11 19.20
N GLU A 149 0.79 3.17 18.30
CA GLU A 149 -0.33 3.19 17.32
C GLU A 149 -1.73 3.38 17.95
N LYS A 150 -1.84 3.13 19.26
CA LYS A 150 -3.11 3.23 19.99
C LYS A 150 -3.28 4.54 20.74
N GLU A 151 -2.31 5.40 20.71
CA GLU A 151 -2.34 6.66 21.46
C GLU A 151 -3.06 7.76 20.70
N THR A 152 -3.70 8.64 21.45
CA THR A 152 -4.31 9.85 20.90
C THR A 152 -3.45 11.04 21.25
N ILE A 153 -2.99 11.76 20.22
CA ILE A 153 -2.13 12.94 20.38
C ILE A 153 -2.97 14.20 20.22
N CYS A 154 -2.84 15.11 21.16
CA CYS A 154 -3.42 16.44 21.05
C CYS A 154 -2.35 17.43 20.59
N CYS A 155 -2.43 17.91 19.35
CA CYS A 155 -1.55 18.91 18.79
C CYS A 155 -2.14 20.31 18.97
N VAL A 156 -1.46 21.17 19.72
CA VAL A 156 -1.92 22.53 20.01
C VAL A 156 -1.41 23.54 18.97
N SER A 157 -0.38 23.19 18.19
CA SER A 157 0.17 24.02 17.12
C SER A 157 0.27 23.23 15.82
N GLY A 158 0.07 23.92 14.68
CA GLY A 158 0.20 23.32 13.34
C GLY A 158 1.65 23.21 12.87
N GLU A 159 2.56 22.77 13.70
CA GLU A 159 3.97 22.59 13.35
C GLU A 159 4.23 21.23 12.67
N SER A 160 5.33 21.14 11.94
CA SER A 160 5.70 19.90 11.21
C SER A 160 5.83 18.66 12.11
N ILE A 161 6.06 18.83 13.41
CA ILE A 161 6.06 17.74 14.40
C ILE A 161 4.68 17.08 14.48
N ALA A 162 3.62 17.86 14.45
CA ALA A 162 2.24 17.37 14.54
C ALA A 162 1.84 16.54 13.32
N VAL A 163 2.46 16.80 12.16
CA VAL A 163 2.20 16.07 10.92
C VAL A 163 2.97 14.77 10.87
N GLU A 164 4.16 14.72 11.49
CA GLU A 164 5.01 13.54 11.52
C GLU A 164 4.63 12.57 12.65
N ALA A 165 3.99 13.07 13.71
CA ALA A 165 3.53 12.29 14.87
C ALA A 165 2.29 11.45 14.57
#